data_4bd453267e5b51008ee47657cad10c7c
#
_entry.id   4bd453267e5b51008ee47657cad10c7c
#
_cell.length_a   1.000
_cell.length_b   1.000
_cell.length_c   1.000
_cell.angle_alpha   90.00
_cell.angle_beta   90.00
_cell.angle_gamma   90.00
#
_symmetry.space_group_name_H-M   'P 1'
#
loop_
_entity.id
_entity.type
_entity.pdbx_description
1 polymer ?
#
loop_
_entity_poly.entity_id
_entity_poly.type
_entity_poly.pdbx_seq_one_letter_code
_entity_poly.pdbx_strand_id
1 'polypeptide(L)'
;MGESKTNRLQTDWEKKAKLRRKFVGRAKQYLETNPHARQQLAKSFGKSITKAGGDELVSLFEVLTDEIYEEENLSFSNDKLDAYFFVLTMMAYDAKKFEETDDVLMEEELRTMYHKNTTSESAKRKIRTLIGSSFGSNGEFQKHLASLVKQMQDRNGLNYIRLLQDLCNWNWCNEKSNVSNTCQRWSKTIFLSKEEL
;
A
#
# COMPACT_ATOMS: atom_id res chain seq x y z
N MET A 1 -12.33 38.08 -1.44
CA MET A 1 -12.74 36.90 -2.21
C MET A 1 -11.78 35.77 -1.84
N GLY A 2 -12.13 34.96 -0.85
CA GLY A 2 -11.30 33.91 -0.35
C GLY A 2 -11.96 32.56 -0.66
N GLU A 3 -11.53 31.90 -1.72
CA GLU A 3 -11.78 30.47 -1.82
C GLU A 3 -11.14 29.80 -0.61
N SER A 4 -11.96 29.16 0.19
CA SER A 4 -11.56 28.54 1.44
C SER A 4 -10.45 27.51 1.17
N LYS A 5 -9.36 27.56 1.96
CA LYS A 5 -8.28 26.55 1.93
C LYS A 5 -8.82 25.11 1.97
N THR A 6 -9.98 24.91 2.56
CA THR A 6 -10.70 23.64 2.66
C THR A 6 -11.14 23.12 1.28
N ASN A 7 -11.64 23.97 0.38
CA ASN A 7 -12.07 23.56 -0.97
C ASN A 7 -10.89 23.12 -1.84
N ARG A 8 -9.73 23.80 -1.74
CA ARG A 8 -8.53 23.41 -2.49
C ARG A 8 -7.96 22.06 -2.05
N LEU A 9 -7.95 21.79 -0.75
CA LEU A 9 -7.47 20.51 -0.21
C LEU A 9 -8.40 19.35 -0.60
N GLN A 10 -9.70 19.57 -0.62
CA GLN A 10 -10.67 18.56 -1.00
C GLN A 10 -10.56 18.20 -2.49
N THR A 11 -10.40 19.19 -3.37
CA THR A 11 -10.21 18.98 -4.82
C THR A 11 -8.89 18.24 -5.14
N ASP A 12 -7.80 18.57 -4.45
CA ASP A 12 -6.50 17.88 -4.62
C ASP A 12 -6.58 16.41 -4.18
N TRP A 13 -7.26 16.14 -3.06
CA TRP A 13 -7.46 14.77 -2.57
C TRP A 13 -8.30 13.93 -3.54
N GLU A 14 -9.40 14.47 -4.07
CA GLU A 14 -10.24 13.77 -5.05
C GLU A 14 -9.49 13.48 -6.35
N LYS A 15 -8.67 14.43 -6.81
CA LYS A 15 -7.80 14.25 -7.98
C LYS A 15 -6.82 13.09 -7.77
N LYS A 16 -6.12 13.06 -6.64
CA LYS A 16 -5.18 11.97 -6.30
C LYS A 16 -5.89 10.62 -6.16
N ALA A 17 -7.07 10.59 -5.53
CA ALA A 17 -7.85 9.35 -5.45
C ALA A 17 -8.24 8.82 -6.84
N LYS A 18 -8.59 9.70 -7.78
CA LYS A 18 -8.89 9.33 -9.17
C LYS A 18 -7.64 8.75 -9.88
N LEU A 19 -6.47 9.37 -9.69
CA LEU A 19 -5.21 8.89 -10.29
C LEU A 19 -4.81 7.51 -9.75
N ARG A 20 -4.94 7.27 -8.45
CA ARG A 20 -4.67 5.99 -7.82
C ARG A 20 -5.62 4.90 -8.29
N ARG A 21 -6.90 5.23 -8.45
CA ARG A 21 -7.89 4.32 -9.07
C ARG A 21 -7.50 3.98 -10.50
N LYS A 22 -7.07 4.97 -11.29
CA LYS A 22 -6.59 4.76 -12.67
C LYS A 22 -5.38 3.81 -12.69
N PHE A 23 -4.41 4.02 -11.77
CA PHE A 23 -3.25 3.13 -11.65
C PHE A 23 -3.66 1.69 -11.33
N VAL A 24 -4.48 1.48 -10.29
CA VAL A 24 -4.91 0.12 -9.89
C VAL A 24 -5.67 -0.58 -11.01
N GLY A 25 -6.55 0.12 -11.73
CA GLY A 25 -7.24 -0.44 -12.89
C GLY A 25 -6.30 -0.86 -14.02
N ARG A 26 -5.31 -0.02 -14.36
CA ARG A 26 -4.28 -0.36 -15.35
C ARG A 26 -3.38 -1.51 -14.90
N ALA A 27 -3.01 -1.53 -13.62
CA ALA A 27 -2.21 -2.61 -13.04
C ALA A 27 -2.95 -3.95 -13.17
N LYS A 28 -4.24 -3.99 -12.82
CA LYS A 28 -5.08 -5.17 -12.99
C LYS A 28 -5.05 -5.68 -14.43
N GLN A 29 -5.39 -4.81 -15.38
CA GLN A 29 -5.40 -5.14 -16.81
C GLN A 29 -4.02 -5.63 -17.29
N TYR A 30 -2.95 -4.95 -16.90
CA TYR A 30 -1.58 -5.30 -17.28
C TYR A 30 -1.19 -6.69 -16.78
N LEU A 31 -1.48 -7.00 -15.51
CA LEU A 31 -1.15 -8.28 -14.89
C LEU A 31 -1.98 -9.44 -15.44
N GLU A 32 -3.21 -9.19 -15.89
CA GLU A 32 -4.06 -10.18 -16.56
C GLU A 32 -3.53 -10.53 -17.96
N THR A 33 -3.04 -9.53 -18.70
CA THR A 33 -2.57 -9.71 -20.08
C THR A 33 -1.11 -10.12 -20.20
N ASN A 34 -0.30 -9.97 -19.12
CA ASN A 34 1.14 -10.24 -19.11
C ASN A 34 1.54 -11.25 -18.03
N PRO A 35 1.29 -12.56 -18.20
CA PRO A 35 1.58 -13.58 -17.18
C PRO A 35 3.05 -13.66 -16.76
N HIS A 36 3.99 -13.41 -17.70
CA HIS A 36 5.42 -13.41 -17.42
C HIS A 36 5.82 -12.24 -16.50
N ALA A 37 5.40 -11.02 -16.82
CA ALA A 37 5.63 -9.84 -15.98
C ALA A 37 5.00 -10.02 -14.60
N ARG A 38 3.78 -10.56 -14.52
CA ARG A 38 3.13 -10.91 -13.27
C ARG A 38 3.98 -11.84 -12.41
N GLN A 39 4.54 -12.90 -12.99
CA GLN A 39 5.37 -13.86 -12.25
C GLN A 39 6.66 -13.21 -11.71
N GLN A 40 7.28 -12.33 -12.48
CA GLN A 40 8.49 -11.60 -12.04
C GLN A 40 8.16 -10.61 -10.93
N LEU A 41 7.13 -9.78 -11.11
CA LEU A 41 6.68 -8.83 -10.10
C LEU A 41 6.29 -9.53 -8.79
N ALA A 42 5.60 -10.68 -8.84
CA ALA A 42 5.24 -11.45 -7.66
C ALA A 42 6.47 -11.94 -6.86
N LYS A 43 7.59 -12.26 -7.52
CA LYS A 43 8.86 -12.61 -6.85
C LYS A 43 9.52 -11.41 -6.17
N SER A 44 9.18 -10.21 -6.59
CA SER A 44 9.70 -8.96 -6.02
C SER A 44 8.83 -8.39 -4.91
N PHE A 45 7.71 -9.04 -4.59
CA PHE A 45 6.85 -8.62 -3.50
C PHE A 45 7.59 -8.57 -2.16
N GLY A 46 7.59 -7.41 -1.54
CA GLY A 46 8.30 -7.11 -0.29
C GLY A 46 9.69 -6.51 -0.48
N LYS A 47 10.13 -6.27 -1.72
CA LYS A 47 11.33 -5.50 -2.00
C LYS A 47 11.01 -4.00 -2.12
N SER A 48 11.99 -3.16 -1.83
CA SER A 48 11.96 -1.74 -2.22
C SER A 48 12.27 -1.61 -3.72
N ILE A 49 11.78 -0.56 -4.35
CA ILE A 49 12.05 -0.23 -5.75
C ILE A 49 13.55 -0.09 -6.04
N THR A 50 14.35 0.32 -5.06
CA THR A 50 15.82 0.41 -5.19
C THR A 50 16.50 -0.95 -5.42
N LYS A 51 15.77 -2.05 -5.20
CA LYS A 51 16.21 -3.44 -5.41
C LYS A 51 15.49 -4.11 -6.58
N ALA A 52 14.69 -3.35 -7.34
CA ALA A 52 14.02 -3.85 -8.53
C ALA A 52 15.01 -4.08 -9.65
N GLY A 53 14.80 -5.13 -10.43
CA GLY A 53 15.51 -5.36 -11.69
C GLY A 53 14.94 -4.52 -12.82
N GLY A 54 15.62 -4.53 -13.98
CA GLY A 54 15.19 -3.76 -15.14
C GLY A 54 13.78 -4.10 -15.61
N ASP A 55 13.43 -5.37 -15.66
CA ASP A 55 12.12 -5.84 -16.14
C ASP A 55 10.98 -5.42 -15.21
N GLU A 56 11.21 -5.42 -13.89
CA GLU A 56 10.22 -4.94 -12.92
C GLU A 56 9.99 -3.43 -13.03
N LEU A 57 11.05 -2.66 -13.29
CA LEU A 57 10.95 -1.22 -13.53
C LEU A 57 10.20 -0.93 -14.83
N VAL A 58 10.51 -1.63 -15.92
CA VAL A 58 9.77 -1.53 -17.18
C VAL A 58 8.29 -1.79 -16.94
N SER A 59 7.96 -2.88 -16.25
CA SER A 59 6.56 -3.21 -15.92
C SER A 59 5.86 -2.11 -15.10
N LEU A 60 6.57 -1.49 -14.16
CA LEU A 60 6.01 -0.37 -13.39
C LEU A 60 5.70 0.83 -14.30
N PHE A 61 6.64 1.21 -15.17
CA PHE A 61 6.47 2.37 -16.05
C PHE A 61 5.47 2.14 -17.19
N GLU A 62 5.22 0.89 -17.59
CA GLU A 62 4.12 0.56 -18.51
C GLU A 62 2.72 0.75 -17.87
N VAL A 63 2.62 0.57 -16.56
CA VAL A 63 1.38 0.80 -15.80
C VAL A 63 1.20 2.27 -15.43
N LEU A 64 2.28 2.97 -15.07
CA LEU A 64 2.27 4.41 -14.80
C LEU A 64 1.96 5.19 -16.09
N THR A 65 1.27 6.32 -15.95
CA THR A 65 1.11 7.32 -17.00
C THR A 65 1.88 8.58 -16.63
N ASP A 66 2.24 9.39 -17.62
CA ASP A 66 2.90 10.70 -17.37
C ASP A 66 2.05 11.54 -16.40
N GLU A 67 0.72 11.55 -16.59
CA GLU A 67 -0.20 12.24 -15.70
C GLU A 67 -0.07 11.78 -14.23
N ILE A 68 0.01 10.47 -13.98
CA ILE A 68 0.18 9.94 -12.61
C ILE A 68 1.55 10.32 -12.07
N TYR A 69 2.59 10.20 -12.89
CA TYR A 69 3.97 10.46 -12.49
C TYR A 69 4.16 11.92 -12.08
N GLU A 70 3.66 12.86 -12.89
CA GLU A 70 3.78 14.29 -12.66
C GLU A 70 2.90 14.77 -11.50
N GLU A 71 1.61 14.42 -11.50
CA GLU A 71 0.64 14.92 -10.52
C GLU A 71 0.83 14.36 -9.11
N GLU A 72 1.31 13.13 -8.98
CA GLU A 72 1.72 12.56 -7.69
C GLU A 72 3.14 12.97 -7.31
N ASN A 73 3.87 13.66 -8.19
CA ASN A 73 5.27 14.05 -8.02
C ASN A 73 6.13 12.83 -7.65
N LEU A 74 6.07 11.80 -8.52
CA LEU A 74 6.83 10.57 -8.31
C LEU A 74 8.30 10.78 -8.66
N SER A 75 9.19 10.20 -7.88
CA SER A 75 10.62 10.15 -8.17
C SER A 75 11.29 9.02 -7.42
N PHE A 76 12.47 8.57 -7.89
CA PHE A 76 13.28 7.57 -7.18
C PHE A 76 13.82 8.06 -5.82
N SER A 77 13.76 9.37 -5.58
CA SER A 77 14.20 9.98 -4.31
C SER A 77 13.08 10.05 -3.27
N ASN A 78 11.85 9.69 -3.61
CA ASN A 78 10.74 9.74 -2.67
C ASN A 78 10.05 8.38 -2.49
N ASP A 79 9.45 8.20 -1.32
CA ASP A 79 8.79 6.96 -0.94
C ASP A 79 7.50 6.66 -1.74
N LYS A 80 6.96 7.64 -2.47
CA LYS A 80 5.72 7.45 -3.22
C LYS A 80 5.89 6.48 -4.38
N LEU A 81 6.98 6.61 -5.16
CA LEU A 81 7.24 5.67 -6.25
C LEU A 81 7.43 4.26 -5.72
N ASP A 82 8.06 4.11 -4.54
CA ASP A 82 8.19 2.83 -3.84
C ASP A 82 6.81 2.27 -3.42
N ALA A 83 5.86 3.14 -3.03
CA ALA A 83 4.49 2.73 -2.73
C ALA A 83 3.76 2.18 -3.96
N TYR A 84 3.90 2.82 -5.11
CA TYR A 84 3.34 2.34 -6.38
C TYR A 84 3.94 1.00 -6.78
N PHE A 85 5.26 0.85 -6.68
CA PHE A 85 5.96 -0.41 -6.94
C PHE A 85 5.52 -1.52 -5.98
N PHE A 86 5.46 -1.23 -4.69
CA PHE A 86 5.03 -2.20 -3.68
C PHE A 86 3.60 -2.70 -3.94
N VAL A 87 2.66 -1.80 -4.22
CA VAL A 87 1.28 -2.18 -4.52
C VAL A 87 1.20 -3.01 -5.80
N LEU A 88 1.93 -2.64 -6.87
CA LEU A 88 1.98 -3.43 -8.11
C LEU A 88 2.49 -4.85 -7.87
N THR A 89 3.59 -5.00 -7.11
CA THR A 89 4.15 -6.32 -6.79
C THR A 89 3.23 -7.15 -5.89
N MET A 90 2.51 -6.49 -4.99
CA MET A 90 1.50 -7.14 -4.15
C MET A 90 0.30 -7.61 -4.99
N MET A 91 -0.21 -6.78 -5.89
CA MET A 91 -1.26 -7.16 -6.83
C MET A 91 -0.83 -8.36 -7.69
N ALA A 92 0.42 -8.37 -8.17
CA ALA A 92 0.96 -9.48 -8.94
C ALA A 92 1.02 -10.78 -8.11
N TYR A 93 1.38 -10.69 -6.83
CA TYR A 93 1.37 -11.83 -5.90
C TYR A 93 -0.05 -12.35 -5.65
N ASP A 94 -1.04 -11.45 -5.55
CA ASP A 94 -2.44 -11.77 -5.25
C ASP A 94 -3.30 -12.08 -6.48
N ALA A 95 -2.75 -12.07 -7.67
CA ALA A 95 -3.47 -12.07 -8.94
C ALA A 95 -4.53 -13.17 -9.15
N LYS A 96 -4.61 -14.17 -8.29
CA LYS A 96 -5.70 -15.16 -8.25
C LYS A 96 -6.92 -14.71 -7.43
N LYS A 97 -6.84 -13.57 -6.74
CA LYS A 97 -7.84 -13.06 -5.79
C LYS A 97 -8.44 -11.72 -6.25
N PHE A 98 -8.27 -11.33 -7.51
CA PHE A 98 -8.88 -10.14 -8.11
C PHE A 98 -10.38 -10.32 -8.36
N GLU A 99 -11.13 -10.74 -7.36
CA GLU A 99 -12.60 -10.71 -7.42
C GLU A 99 -13.12 -9.42 -6.77
N GLU A 100 -14.23 -8.96 -7.28
CA GLU A 100 -14.82 -7.62 -7.29
C GLU A 100 -15.13 -6.94 -5.94
N THR A 101 -14.68 -7.41 -4.81
CA THR A 101 -14.95 -6.78 -3.52
C THR A 101 -13.69 -6.17 -2.93
N ASP A 102 -13.24 -5.06 -3.53
CA ASP A 102 -12.10 -4.27 -3.07
C ASP A 102 -12.41 -3.47 -1.76
N ASP A 103 -13.19 -4.02 -0.85
CA ASP A 103 -13.64 -3.30 0.34
C ASP A 103 -12.83 -3.61 1.60
N VAL A 104 -12.02 -4.67 1.59
CA VAL A 104 -11.26 -5.08 2.77
C VAL A 104 -10.04 -4.20 2.96
N LEU A 105 -9.94 -3.56 4.13
CA LEU A 105 -8.80 -2.71 4.47
C LEU A 105 -7.65 -3.56 5.05
N MET A 106 -6.41 -3.20 4.70
CA MET A 106 -5.22 -3.92 5.19
C MET A 106 -5.12 -3.89 6.72
N GLU A 107 -5.46 -2.78 7.35
CA GLU A 107 -5.44 -2.67 8.80
C GLU A 107 -6.47 -3.58 9.49
N GLU A 108 -7.58 -3.88 8.83
CA GLU A 108 -8.60 -4.81 9.35
C GLU A 108 -8.13 -6.26 9.24
N GLU A 109 -7.48 -6.63 8.15
CA GLU A 109 -6.82 -7.94 8.02
C GLU A 109 -5.73 -8.13 9.08
N LEU A 110 -4.89 -7.11 9.29
CA LEU A 110 -3.87 -7.13 10.34
C LEU A 110 -4.48 -7.22 11.74
N ARG A 111 -5.59 -6.53 11.99
CA ARG A 111 -6.36 -6.65 13.25
C ARG A 111 -6.85 -8.06 13.46
N THR A 112 -7.53 -8.63 12.46
CA THR A 112 -8.04 -9.99 12.51
C THR A 112 -6.90 -10.97 12.82
N MET A 113 -5.76 -10.81 12.15
CA MET A 113 -4.57 -11.61 12.42
C MET A 113 -4.03 -11.39 13.84
N TYR A 114 -3.96 -10.15 14.33
CA TYR A 114 -3.40 -9.81 15.64
C TYR A 114 -4.20 -10.42 16.79
N HIS A 115 -5.53 -10.41 16.70
CA HIS A 115 -6.42 -10.90 17.74
C HIS A 115 -6.78 -12.40 17.63
N LYS A 116 -6.40 -13.06 16.53
CA LYS A 116 -6.63 -14.48 16.35
C LYS A 116 -5.74 -15.28 17.32
N ASN A 117 -6.35 -16.15 18.13
CA ASN A 117 -5.64 -16.94 19.14
C ASN A 117 -4.58 -17.89 18.57
N THR A 118 -4.74 -18.32 17.31
CA THR A 118 -3.79 -19.20 16.61
C THR A 118 -2.59 -18.45 16.01
N THR A 119 -2.59 -17.12 16.04
CA THR A 119 -1.49 -16.32 15.49
C THR A 119 -0.27 -16.39 16.39
N SER A 120 0.88 -16.70 15.79
CA SER A 120 2.14 -16.80 16.53
C SER A 120 2.57 -15.46 17.13
N GLU A 121 3.25 -15.49 18.27
CA GLU A 121 3.83 -14.28 18.88
C GLU A 121 4.84 -13.57 17.96
N SER A 122 5.51 -14.34 17.08
CA SER A 122 6.38 -13.76 16.06
C SER A 122 5.62 -12.89 15.06
N ALA A 123 4.42 -13.32 14.61
CA ALA A 123 3.58 -12.52 13.72
C ALA A 123 3.04 -11.27 14.42
N LYS A 124 2.58 -11.41 15.67
CA LYS A 124 2.12 -10.26 16.48
C LYS A 124 3.26 -9.24 16.71
N ARG A 125 4.48 -9.72 16.95
CA ARG A 125 5.66 -8.84 17.06
C ARG A 125 5.93 -8.10 15.74
N LYS A 126 5.84 -8.80 14.59
CA LYS A 126 5.99 -8.17 13.27
C LYS A 126 4.96 -7.07 13.02
N ILE A 127 3.69 -7.27 13.43
CA ILE A 127 2.66 -6.24 13.31
C ILE A 127 3.02 -5.00 14.14
N ARG A 128 3.49 -5.18 15.38
CA ARG A 128 3.95 -4.06 16.22
C ARG A 128 5.15 -3.33 15.60
N THR A 129 6.12 -4.09 15.09
CA THR A 129 7.30 -3.52 14.41
C THR A 129 6.88 -2.77 13.14
N LEU A 130 5.95 -3.30 12.35
CA LEU A 130 5.43 -2.66 11.13
C LEU A 130 4.89 -1.26 11.42
N ILE A 131 4.09 -1.11 12.47
CA ILE A 131 3.49 0.18 12.85
C ILE A 131 4.57 1.20 13.27
N GLY A 132 5.63 0.76 13.89
CA GLY A 132 6.76 1.62 14.29
C GLY A 132 7.79 1.87 13.18
N SER A 133 7.64 1.25 12.00
CA SER A 133 8.62 1.35 10.91
C SER A 133 8.27 2.45 9.93
N SER A 134 9.29 3.12 9.39
CA SER A 134 9.13 4.00 8.23
C SER A 134 8.93 3.18 6.96
N PHE A 135 8.06 3.65 6.08
CA PHE A 135 7.93 3.12 4.73
C PHE A 135 9.02 3.73 3.84
N GLY A 136 9.59 2.96 2.91
CA GLY A 136 10.50 3.48 1.89
C GLY A 136 11.81 2.71 1.73
N SER A 137 12.88 3.42 1.44
CA SER A 137 14.17 2.92 0.92
C SER A 137 14.84 1.78 1.69
N ASN A 138 14.64 1.68 3.00
CA ASN A 138 15.18 0.58 3.80
C ASN A 138 14.50 -0.76 3.49
N GLY A 139 13.28 -0.74 2.98
CA GLY A 139 12.50 -1.93 2.63
C GLY A 139 12.11 -2.81 3.82
N GLU A 140 12.29 -2.35 5.06
CA GLU A 140 11.91 -3.15 6.24
C GLU A 140 10.41 -3.23 6.41
N PHE A 141 9.71 -2.11 6.29
CA PHE A 141 8.25 -2.08 6.29
C PHE A 141 7.69 -3.04 5.23
N GLN A 142 8.19 -2.93 3.99
CA GLN A 142 7.76 -3.75 2.87
C GLN A 142 7.98 -5.25 3.15
N LYS A 143 9.13 -5.63 3.72
CA LYS A 143 9.43 -7.02 4.10
C LYS A 143 8.49 -7.53 5.19
N HIS A 144 8.23 -6.71 6.22
CA HIS A 144 7.34 -7.09 7.31
C HIS A 144 5.91 -7.26 6.81
N LEU A 145 5.39 -6.28 6.05
CA LEU A 145 4.05 -6.36 5.50
C LEU A 145 3.91 -7.54 4.54
N ALA A 146 4.86 -7.75 3.63
CA ALA A 146 4.85 -8.90 2.72
C ALA A 146 4.90 -10.24 3.47
N SER A 147 5.70 -10.33 4.54
CA SER A 147 5.76 -11.54 5.38
C SER A 147 4.43 -11.82 6.08
N LEU A 148 3.72 -10.79 6.54
CA LEU A 148 2.40 -10.93 7.16
C LEU A 148 1.34 -11.32 6.12
N VAL A 149 1.32 -10.64 4.99
CA VAL A 149 0.43 -10.93 3.87
C VAL A 149 0.54 -12.38 3.39
N LYS A 150 1.77 -12.92 3.29
CA LYS A 150 2.01 -14.32 2.94
C LYS A 150 1.46 -15.32 3.96
N GLN A 151 1.23 -14.90 5.20
CA GLN A 151 0.65 -15.73 6.26
C GLN A 151 -0.89 -15.63 6.32
N MET A 152 -1.49 -14.65 5.64
CA MET A 152 -2.93 -14.49 5.53
C MET A 152 -3.48 -15.45 4.46
N GLN A 153 -3.93 -16.64 4.88
CA GLN A 153 -4.29 -17.72 3.94
C GLN A 153 -5.62 -17.47 3.23
N ASP A 154 -6.61 -16.90 3.91
CA ASP A 154 -8.01 -16.81 3.47
C ASP A 154 -8.51 -15.35 3.39
N ARG A 155 -7.63 -14.41 3.01
CA ARG A 155 -8.06 -13.02 2.91
C ARG A 155 -8.92 -12.80 1.67
N ASN A 156 -9.92 -11.95 1.83
CA ASN A 156 -10.74 -11.42 0.75
C ASN A 156 -9.93 -10.39 -0.09
N GLY A 157 -10.47 -9.97 -1.21
CA GLY A 157 -9.85 -8.93 -2.06
C GLY A 157 -9.55 -7.65 -1.27
N LEU A 158 -8.33 -7.15 -1.39
CA LEU A 158 -7.88 -5.95 -0.69
C LEU A 158 -8.23 -4.69 -1.47
N ASN A 159 -8.57 -3.63 -0.76
CA ASN A 159 -8.69 -2.29 -1.33
C ASN A 159 -7.30 -1.70 -1.62
N TYR A 160 -6.75 -2.02 -2.79
CA TYR A 160 -5.44 -1.54 -3.24
C TYR A 160 -5.36 -0.03 -3.42
N ILE A 161 -6.48 0.64 -3.74
CA ILE A 161 -6.54 2.10 -3.87
C ILE A 161 -6.30 2.73 -2.51
N ARG A 162 -6.97 2.19 -1.48
CA ARG A 162 -6.79 2.66 -0.10
C ARG A 162 -5.41 2.35 0.43
N LEU A 163 -4.91 1.13 0.19
CA LEU A 163 -3.55 0.75 0.57
C LEU A 163 -2.51 1.69 -0.06
N LEU A 164 -2.61 1.95 -1.37
CA LEU A 164 -1.71 2.88 -2.05
C LEU A 164 -1.75 4.28 -1.44
N GLN A 165 -2.95 4.78 -1.13
CA GLN A 165 -3.12 6.06 -0.45
C GLN A 165 -2.43 6.09 0.90
N ASP A 166 -2.57 5.03 1.69
CA ASP A 166 -1.98 4.92 3.01
C ASP A 166 -0.46 4.88 2.95
N LEU A 167 0.10 4.11 2.01
CA LEU A 167 1.55 4.03 1.83
C LEU A 167 2.16 5.34 1.35
N CYS A 168 1.51 6.04 0.41
CA CYS A 168 1.95 7.36 -0.04
C CYS A 168 1.97 8.41 1.09
N ASN A 169 1.17 8.22 2.13
CA ASN A 169 1.06 9.12 3.27
C ASN A 169 1.69 8.56 4.55
N TRP A 170 2.32 7.39 4.50
CA TRP A 170 2.80 6.69 5.69
C TRP A 170 3.79 7.50 6.51
N ASN A 171 4.78 8.12 5.84
CA ASN A 171 5.82 8.91 6.48
C ASN A 171 5.43 10.39 6.67
N TRP A 172 4.23 10.78 6.22
CA TRP A 172 3.82 12.17 6.35
C TRP A 172 3.34 12.46 7.78
N CYS A 173 4.23 13.07 8.56
CA CYS A 173 3.96 13.52 9.92
C CYS A 173 3.36 14.92 9.91
N ASN A 174 2.34 15.14 10.73
CA ASN A 174 1.87 16.49 11.00
C ASN A 174 2.94 17.22 11.83
N GLU A 175 3.16 18.53 11.62
CA GLU A 175 4.14 19.37 12.35
C GLU A 175 4.07 19.26 13.88
N LYS A 176 2.93 18.78 14.41
CA LYS A 176 2.66 18.62 15.84
C LYS A 176 2.84 17.20 16.39
N SER A 177 3.09 16.22 15.56
CA SER A 177 3.27 14.84 16.02
C SER A 177 4.31 14.11 15.16
N ASN A 178 5.17 13.35 15.81
CA ASN A 178 6.16 12.50 15.13
C ASN A 178 5.55 11.26 14.48
N VAL A 179 4.21 11.12 14.49
CA VAL A 179 3.49 9.95 13.96
C VAL A 179 2.48 10.42 12.94
N SER A 180 2.48 9.82 11.75
CA SER A 180 1.52 10.14 10.69
C SER A 180 0.08 9.79 11.08
N ASN A 181 -0.88 10.53 10.53
CA ASN A 181 -2.30 10.22 10.73
C ASN A 181 -2.67 8.80 10.24
N THR A 182 -2.01 8.33 9.19
CA THR A 182 -2.19 6.96 8.68
C THR A 182 -1.73 5.93 9.70
N CYS A 183 -0.53 6.10 10.26
CA CYS A 183 0.01 5.22 11.29
C CYS A 183 -0.87 5.23 12.55
N GLN A 184 -1.37 6.39 12.98
CA GLN A 184 -2.30 6.50 14.12
C GLN A 184 -3.62 5.76 13.86
N ARG A 185 -4.19 5.89 12.65
CA ARG A 185 -5.43 5.20 12.28
C ARG A 185 -5.21 3.68 12.29
N TRP A 186 -4.14 3.19 11.64
CA TRP A 186 -3.82 1.76 11.65
C TRP A 186 -3.61 1.23 13.06
N SER A 187 -2.88 1.97 13.91
CA SER A 187 -2.68 1.60 15.32
C SER A 187 -4.00 1.44 16.07
N LYS A 188 -4.89 2.41 15.93
CA LYS A 188 -6.23 2.34 16.56
C LYS A 188 -7.01 1.15 16.05
N THR A 189 -7.08 0.97 14.72
CA THR A 189 -7.81 -0.15 14.12
C THR A 189 -7.26 -1.50 14.58
N ILE A 190 -5.94 -1.66 14.61
CA ILE A 190 -5.30 -2.96 14.90
C ILE A 190 -5.36 -3.31 16.39
N PHE A 191 -5.09 -2.34 17.27
CA PHE A 191 -4.82 -2.64 18.68
C PHE A 191 -6.01 -2.40 19.63
N LEU A 192 -6.97 -1.52 19.28
CA LEU A 192 -8.13 -1.31 20.11
C LEU A 192 -9.19 -2.41 19.91
N SER A 193 -9.85 -2.80 20.98
CA SER A 193 -10.99 -3.72 20.91
C SER A 193 -12.20 -3.07 20.24
N LYS A 194 -13.12 -3.89 19.67
CA LYS A 194 -14.35 -3.35 19.05
C LYS A 194 -15.27 -2.64 20.05
N GLU A 195 -15.10 -2.90 21.34
CA GLU A 195 -15.91 -2.32 22.42
C GLU A 195 -15.44 -0.89 22.79
N GLU A 196 -14.28 -0.44 22.25
CA GLU A 196 -13.69 0.87 22.54
C GLU A 196 -13.78 1.86 21.36
N LEU A 197 -14.42 1.47 20.25
CA LEU A 197 -14.67 2.28 19.05
C LEU A 197 -16.15 2.61 18.90
#